data_dd7704b83acb8dfeb665e3de40aedda7
#
_entry.id   dd7704b83acb8dfeb665e3de40aedda7
#
_cell.length_a   1.000
_cell.length_b   1.000
_cell.length_c   1.000
_cell.angle_alpha   90.00
_cell.angle_beta   90.00
_cell.angle_gamma   90.00
#
_symmetry.space_group_name_H-M   'P 1'
#
loop_
_entity.id
_entity.type
_entity.pdbx_description
1 polymer ?
#
loop_
_entity_poly.entity_id
_entity_poly.type
_entity_poly.pdbx_seq_one_letter_code
_entity_poly.pdbx_strand_id
1 'polypeptide(L)'
;PGRIVLQDFTGVPAIVDLAAMRSSMARLGGDPKKINPVVPVDLVIDHSVQVDFFASEDALQRNAEIEFIRNRERYEFLHWGQQAFDNFRVVPPATGIVHQVNLEYLANVVLTGKKDGGTVAFPDTLVGTDSHTTMINGIGVVGWGVGGIEAEAAMLGRAIDMLTPDVIGFRLHGKLQEGVTPTDLTLTITQMLRKKGVVGKFVEFLGPGLDSMSLADRAMIANMSPENGATITFFPVDEETLRYMRLTARSEELVQLVEDYYKEQGLFRSSDTPEPAFTDTLELDLATVEPSMSGPKLPHERVTLAGMKEAFHEALVTPKAQRGFELPEEALGKTVTFGTNGTRAEMGHGALVIAAITSCTNTSNPAVMLGAGLLAKKAVEKGLKVKPYVKTSLAPGSRVVTEYLEQAELMEPLAQLGFNLVGYGCTTC
;
A
#
# COMPACT_ATOMS: atom_id res chain seq x y z
N PRO A 1 9.78 -15.83 -9.40
CA PRO A 1 10.09 -14.46 -9.01
C PRO A 1 11.58 -14.30 -8.73
N GLY A 2 12.11 -13.09 -8.95
CA GLY A 2 13.51 -12.76 -8.66
C GLY A 2 13.79 -12.60 -7.16
N ARG A 3 12.77 -12.30 -6.36
CA ARG A 3 12.82 -12.14 -4.89
C ARG A 3 11.44 -12.33 -4.27
N ILE A 4 11.40 -12.42 -2.94
CA ILE A 4 10.17 -12.59 -2.15
C ILE A 4 10.14 -11.53 -1.07
N VAL A 5 8.97 -10.93 -0.84
CA VAL A 5 8.77 -9.94 0.21
C VAL A 5 7.66 -10.43 1.14
N LEU A 6 7.93 -10.44 2.43
CA LEU A 6 7.02 -10.92 3.45
C LEU A 6 6.63 -9.78 4.39
N GLN A 7 5.38 -9.72 4.80
CA GLN A 7 4.97 -8.98 5.99
C GLN A 7 4.99 -9.92 7.21
N ASP A 8 5.00 -9.40 8.42
CA ASP A 8 5.32 -10.19 9.61
C ASP A 8 4.20 -11.15 10.08
N PHE A 9 2.92 -10.90 9.78
CA PHE A 9 1.85 -11.81 10.22
C PHE A 9 1.78 -13.10 9.40
N THR A 10 2.06 -13.05 8.11
CA THR A 10 2.09 -14.23 7.23
C THR A 10 3.50 -14.74 6.99
N GLY A 11 4.52 -13.89 7.08
CA GLY A 11 5.91 -14.24 6.87
C GLY A 11 6.52 -15.02 8.04
N VAL A 12 6.16 -14.71 9.29
CA VAL A 12 6.66 -15.48 10.44
C VAL A 12 6.26 -16.95 10.37
N PRO A 13 4.98 -17.33 10.11
CA PRO A 13 4.60 -18.71 9.89
C PRO A 13 5.40 -19.39 8.77
N ALA A 14 5.63 -18.72 7.65
CA ALA A 14 6.42 -19.27 6.55
C ALA A 14 7.86 -19.61 6.97
N ILE A 15 8.51 -18.76 7.76
CA ILE A 15 9.84 -19.04 8.30
C ILE A 15 9.83 -20.15 9.36
N VAL A 16 8.75 -20.24 10.15
CA VAL A 16 8.54 -21.35 11.10
C VAL A 16 8.46 -22.68 10.34
N ASP A 17 7.79 -22.74 9.21
CA ASP A 17 7.68 -23.94 8.39
C ASP A 17 9.03 -24.33 7.79
N LEU A 18 9.85 -23.38 7.30
CA LEU A 18 11.23 -23.66 6.89
C LEU A 18 12.08 -24.23 8.06
N ALA A 19 11.93 -23.70 9.26
CA ALA A 19 12.60 -24.21 10.45
C ALA A 19 12.13 -25.64 10.80
N ALA A 20 10.84 -25.92 10.70
CA ALA A 20 10.26 -27.26 10.90
C ALA A 20 10.76 -28.25 9.84
N MET A 21 10.89 -27.83 8.58
CA MET A 21 11.48 -28.63 7.51
C MET A 21 12.95 -28.97 7.80
N ARG A 22 13.76 -28.03 8.33
CA ARG A 22 15.13 -28.30 8.80
C ARG A 22 15.17 -29.37 9.89
N SER A 23 14.28 -29.25 10.86
CA SER A 23 14.18 -30.25 11.94
C SER A 23 13.78 -31.63 11.40
N SER A 24 12.89 -31.66 10.42
CA SER A 24 12.49 -32.93 9.78
C SER A 24 13.62 -33.52 8.93
N MET A 25 14.36 -32.68 8.20
CA MET A 25 15.53 -33.11 7.43
C MET A 25 16.59 -33.74 8.33
N ALA A 26 16.88 -33.13 9.49
CA ALA A 26 17.81 -33.68 10.48
C ALA A 26 17.35 -35.05 11.03
N ARG A 27 16.06 -35.19 11.36
CA ARG A 27 15.50 -36.48 11.81
C ARG A 27 15.59 -37.59 10.77
N LEU A 28 15.54 -37.21 9.50
CA LEU A 28 15.70 -38.15 8.37
C LEU A 28 17.18 -38.43 8.00
N GLY A 29 18.12 -37.86 8.75
CA GLY A 29 19.56 -38.04 8.51
C GLY A 29 20.12 -37.22 7.33
N GLY A 30 19.34 -36.24 6.83
CA GLY A 30 19.79 -35.32 5.79
C GLY A 30 20.45 -34.07 6.38
N ASP A 31 21.02 -33.24 5.49
CA ASP A 31 21.63 -31.96 5.87
C ASP A 31 20.55 -30.86 5.97
N PRO A 32 20.28 -30.31 7.17
CA PRO A 32 19.27 -29.25 7.37
C PRO A 32 19.57 -27.98 6.57
N LYS A 33 20.83 -27.69 6.26
CA LYS A 33 21.22 -26.49 5.51
C LYS A 33 20.73 -26.48 4.07
N LYS A 34 20.30 -27.64 3.54
CA LYS A 34 19.65 -27.73 2.22
C LYS A 34 18.28 -27.05 2.20
N ILE A 35 17.64 -26.91 3.34
CA ILE A 35 16.40 -26.12 3.47
C ILE A 35 16.78 -24.66 3.68
N ASN A 36 16.81 -23.92 2.60
CA ASN A 36 17.22 -22.52 2.57
C ASN A 36 16.55 -21.79 1.39
N PRO A 37 16.18 -20.51 1.52
CA PRO A 37 15.69 -19.74 0.39
C PRO A 37 16.70 -19.69 -0.77
N VAL A 38 16.25 -20.03 -1.98
CA VAL A 38 17.09 -20.00 -3.19
C VAL A 38 17.12 -18.62 -3.88
N VAL A 39 16.19 -17.74 -3.46
CA VAL A 39 16.10 -16.32 -3.89
C VAL A 39 16.14 -15.41 -2.68
N PRO A 40 16.49 -14.13 -2.82
CA PRO A 40 16.43 -13.18 -1.72
C PRO A 40 15.03 -13.06 -1.14
N VAL A 41 14.95 -13.06 0.18
CA VAL A 41 13.70 -12.91 0.96
C VAL A 41 13.88 -11.78 1.95
N ASP A 42 13.01 -10.78 1.87
CA ASP A 42 12.95 -9.68 2.82
C ASP A 42 11.64 -9.76 3.61
N LEU A 43 11.74 -9.83 4.93
CA LEU A 43 10.58 -9.74 5.82
C LEU A 43 10.57 -8.36 6.49
N VAL A 44 9.47 -7.64 6.34
CA VAL A 44 9.27 -6.32 6.97
C VAL A 44 8.31 -6.46 8.14
N ILE A 45 8.72 -5.98 9.31
CA ILE A 45 7.86 -5.94 10.50
C ILE A 45 7.03 -4.66 10.44
N ASP A 46 5.75 -4.80 10.08
CA ASP A 46 4.89 -3.66 9.79
C ASP A 46 3.40 -3.84 10.16
N HIS A 47 2.94 -5.04 10.45
CA HIS A 47 1.54 -5.35 10.79
C HIS A 47 1.31 -5.59 12.28
N SER A 48 2.36 -5.71 13.08
CA SER A 48 2.26 -5.99 14.53
C SER A 48 1.91 -4.79 15.38
N VAL A 49 1.97 -3.58 14.85
CA VAL A 49 1.65 -2.34 15.57
C VAL A 49 0.15 -2.21 15.79
N GLN A 50 -0.24 -2.08 17.08
CA GLN A 50 -1.61 -1.74 17.48
C GLN A 50 -1.63 -0.37 18.12
N VAL A 51 -2.68 0.42 17.85
CA VAL A 51 -2.82 1.78 18.39
C VAL A 51 -3.54 1.71 19.74
N ASP A 52 -2.79 1.45 20.80
CA ASP A 52 -3.30 1.48 22.19
C ASP A 52 -3.35 2.92 22.72
N PHE A 53 -2.34 3.72 22.39
CA PHE A 53 -2.22 5.12 22.77
C PHE A 53 -2.32 6.01 21.55
N PHE A 54 -3.09 7.08 21.65
CA PHE A 54 -3.38 8.01 20.55
C PHE A 54 -3.61 9.43 21.10
N ALA A 55 -3.62 10.42 20.22
CA ALA A 55 -3.87 11.83 20.53
C ALA A 55 -2.99 12.37 21.68
N SER A 56 -1.75 11.89 21.79
CA SER A 56 -0.76 12.34 22.77
C SER A 56 0.65 12.28 22.17
N GLU A 57 1.55 13.13 22.64
CA GLU A 57 2.93 13.23 22.16
C GLU A 57 3.76 11.98 22.42
N ASP A 58 3.44 11.25 23.49
CA ASP A 58 4.12 10.02 23.91
C ASP A 58 3.56 8.75 23.27
N ALA A 59 2.54 8.88 22.41
CA ALA A 59 1.82 7.74 21.84
C ALA A 59 2.75 6.78 21.06
N LEU A 60 3.65 7.30 20.22
CA LEU A 60 4.60 6.49 19.47
C LEU A 60 5.48 5.63 20.38
N GLN A 61 6.07 6.25 21.40
CA GLN A 61 6.95 5.53 22.32
C GLN A 61 6.21 4.44 23.08
N ARG A 62 5.04 4.76 23.62
CA ARG A 62 4.23 3.82 24.41
C ARG A 62 3.71 2.66 23.57
N ASN A 63 3.28 2.91 22.34
CA ASN A 63 2.86 1.86 21.42
C ASN A 63 4.04 0.93 21.07
N ALA A 64 5.22 1.49 20.80
CA ALA A 64 6.42 0.71 20.53
C ALA A 64 6.84 -0.18 21.72
N GLU A 65 6.79 0.34 22.94
CA GLU A 65 7.08 -0.45 24.16
C GLU A 65 6.14 -1.66 24.28
N ILE A 66 4.83 -1.44 24.05
CA ILE A 66 3.84 -2.54 24.08
C ILE A 66 4.05 -3.51 22.93
N GLU A 67 4.36 -3.01 21.74
CA GLU A 67 4.64 -3.85 20.57
C GLU A 67 5.77 -4.85 20.85
N PHE A 68 6.89 -4.38 21.41
CA PHE A 68 8.01 -5.25 21.78
C PHE A 68 7.65 -6.28 22.85
N ILE A 69 6.85 -5.90 23.84
CA ILE A 69 6.37 -6.84 24.87
C ILE A 69 5.48 -7.92 24.26
N ARG A 70 4.50 -7.53 23.43
CA ARG A 70 3.54 -8.44 22.79
C ARG A 70 4.19 -9.40 21.81
N ASN A 71 5.18 -8.93 21.06
CA ASN A 71 5.78 -9.66 19.95
C ASN A 71 7.18 -10.19 20.25
N ARG A 72 7.59 -10.22 21.53
CA ARG A 72 8.94 -10.60 21.93
C ARG A 72 9.37 -11.95 21.35
N GLU A 73 8.58 -12.99 21.52
CA GLU A 73 8.87 -14.34 21.02
C GLU A 73 9.03 -14.34 19.48
N ARG A 74 8.15 -13.62 18.77
CA ARG A 74 8.20 -13.47 17.33
C ARG A 74 9.48 -12.78 16.88
N TYR A 75 9.88 -11.71 17.55
CA TYR A 75 11.07 -10.94 17.20
C TYR A 75 12.36 -11.69 17.53
N GLU A 76 12.41 -12.41 18.65
CA GLU A 76 13.51 -13.30 18.97
C GLU A 76 13.66 -14.42 17.92
N PHE A 77 12.56 -14.99 17.45
CA PHE A 77 12.54 -15.99 16.39
C PHE A 77 13.06 -15.42 15.05
N LEU A 78 12.59 -14.23 14.65
CA LEU A 78 13.04 -13.57 13.43
C LEU A 78 14.54 -13.22 13.49
N HIS A 79 15.02 -12.76 14.65
CA HIS A 79 16.44 -12.50 14.85
C HIS A 79 17.28 -13.76 14.68
N TRP A 80 16.82 -14.89 15.22
CA TRP A 80 17.43 -16.19 14.97
C TRP A 80 17.37 -16.56 13.49
N GLY A 81 16.27 -16.35 12.82
CA GLY A 81 16.04 -16.68 11.42
C GLY A 81 17.06 -16.03 10.48
N GLN A 82 17.38 -14.75 10.69
CA GLN A 82 18.39 -14.03 9.91
C GLN A 82 19.80 -14.66 10.01
N GLN A 83 20.10 -15.31 11.12
CA GLN A 83 21.40 -15.99 11.34
C GLN A 83 21.38 -17.42 10.82
N ALA A 84 20.20 -18.04 10.80
CA ALA A 84 20.03 -19.44 10.44
C ALA A 84 19.88 -19.66 8.94
N PHE A 85 19.23 -18.74 8.23
CA PHE A 85 18.96 -18.86 6.81
C PHE A 85 19.80 -17.87 6.01
N ASP A 86 20.46 -18.35 4.96
CA ASP A 86 21.05 -17.50 3.93
C ASP A 86 19.92 -16.89 3.08
N ASN A 87 20.17 -15.77 2.40
CA ASN A 87 19.19 -15.04 1.59
C ASN A 87 17.93 -14.57 2.33
N PHE A 88 17.96 -14.49 3.67
CA PHE A 88 16.85 -14.00 4.48
C PHE A 88 17.26 -12.78 5.30
N ARG A 89 16.53 -11.68 5.16
CA ARG A 89 16.71 -10.44 5.92
C ARG A 89 15.42 -10.04 6.61
N VAL A 90 15.55 -9.37 7.75
CA VAL A 90 14.41 -8.76 8.46
C VAL A 90 14.61 -7.26 8.54
N VAL A 91 13.64 -6.49 8.05
CA VAL A 91 13.55 -5.06 8.26
C VAL A 91 12.85 -4.83 9.61
N PRO A 92 13.52 -4.11 10.55
CA PRO A 92 13.02 -3.98 11.92
C PRO A 92 11.71 -3.18 12.00
N PRO A 93 10.98 -3.27 13.13
CA PRO A 93 9.78 -2.47 13.38
C PRO A 93 10.09 -0.97 13.35
N ALA A 94 9.07 -0.14 13.21
CA ALA A 94 9.16 1.31 13.09
C ALA A 94 9.98 1.82 11.89
N THR A 95 10.19 1.00 10.86
CA THR A 95 10.81 1.41 9.59
C THR A 95 9.77 1.92 8.60
N GLY A 96 8.71 1.16 8.40
CA GLY A 96 7.62 1.49 7.48
C GLY A 96 6.86 0.26 7.04
N ILE A 97 5.81 0.48 6.26
CA ILE A 97 5.00 -0.58 5.68
C ILE A 97 5.76 -1.28 4.55
N VAL A 98 5.61 -2.58 4.45
CA VAL A 98 6.34 -3.44 3.51
C VAL A 98 6.29 -2.93 2.07
N HIS A 99 5.14 -2.45 1.61
CA HIS A 99 4.96 -2.00 0.22
C HIS A 99 5.71 -0.70 -0.06
N GLN A 100 5.72 0.23 0.90
CA GLN A 100 6.44 1.49 0.76
C GLN A 100 7.94 1.28 0.92
N VAL A 101 8.38 0.46 1.87
CA VAL A 101 9.80 0.05 2.01
C VAL A 101 10.27 -0.65 0.74
N ASN A 102 9.43 -1.51 0.14
CA ASN A 102 9.73 -2.16 -1.13
C ASN A 102 9.89 -1.14 -2.25
N LEU A 103 8.97 -0.20 -2.39
CA LEU A 103 8.99 0.83 -3.43
C LEU A 103 10.18 1.78 -3.27
N GLU A 104 10.46 2.24 -2.04
CA GLU A 104 11.49 3.22 -1.74
C GLU A 104 12.91 2.62 -1.69
N TYR A 105 13.03 1.34 -1.29
CA TYR A 105 14.31 0.76 -0.88
C TYR A 105 14.67 -0.56 -1.54
N LEU A 106 13.74 -1.55 -1.58
CA LEU A 106 14.11 -2.92 -1.92
C LEU A 106 14.10 -3.20 -3.42
N ALA A 107 13.21 -2.54 -4.17
CA ALA A 107 13.07 -2.76 -5.60
C ALA A 107 14.20 -2.10 -6.39
N ASN A 108 14.76 -2.86 -7.33
CA ASN A 108 15.84 -2.40 -8.21
C ASN A 108 15.39 -2.19 -9.66
N VAL A 109 14.17 -2.57 -10.03
CA VAL A 109 13.60 -2.56 -11.38
C VAL A 109 14.31 -3.51 -12.35
N VAL A 110 15.64 -3.56 -12.32
CA VAL A 110 16.48 -4.55 -13.01
C VAL A 110 17.41 -5.23 -11.99
N LEU A 111 17.43 -6.53 -12.02
CA LEU A 111 18.35 -7.37 -11.23
C LEU A 111 19.48 -7.87 -12.09
N THR A 112 20.60 -8.24 -11.46
CA THR A 112 21.71 -8.91 -12.12
C THR A 112 22.00 -10.27 -11.47
N GLY A 113 22.39 -11.24 -12.28
CA GLY A 113 22.75 -12.57 -11.83
C GLY A 113 23.93 -13.16 -12.60
N LYS A 114 24.44 -14.28 -12.13
CA LYS A 114 25.50 -15.05 -12.83
C LYS A 114 24.85 -16.16 -13.63
N LYS A 115 25.23 -16.26 -14.91
CA LYS A 115 24.80 -17.33 -15.80
C LYS A 115 25.94 -17.64 -16.78
N ASP A 116 26.31 -18.91 -16.90
CA ASP A 116 27.32 -19.40 -17.84
C ASP A 116 28.65 -18.62 -17.78
N GLY A 117 29.08 -18.22 -16.57
CA GLY A 117 30.32 -17.47 -16.32
C GLY A 117 30.23 -15.96 -16.62
N GLY A 118 29.11 -15.48 -17.16
CA GLY A 118 28.81 -14.07 -17.41
C GLY A 118 27.91 -13.44 -16.36
N THR A 119 27.71 -12.14 -16.47
CA THR A 119 26.64 -11.39 -15.75
C THR A 119 25.49 -11.14 -16.70
N VAL A 120 24.27 -11.47 -16.28
CA VAL A 120 23.05 -11.22 -17.04
C VAL A 120 22.17 -10.26 -16.25
N ALA A 121 21.51 -9.35 -16.98
CA ALA A 121 20.46 -8.48 -16.44
C ALA A 121 19.09 -9.07 -16.76
N PHE A 122 18.14 -8.91 -15.84
CA PHE A 122 16.75 -9.36 -16.00
C PHE A 122 15.80 -8.48 -15.16
N PRO A 123 14.51 -8.43 -15.50
CA PRO A 123 13.54 -7.61 -14.77
C PRO A 123 13.44 -8.04 -13.30
N ASP A 124 13.36 -7.08 -12.41
CA ASP A 124 12.94 -7.33 -11.03
C ASP A 124 11.50 -7.81 -11.02
N THR A 125 11.26 -8.96 -10.41
CA THR A 125 9.94 -9.54 -10.23
C THR A 125 9.83 -10.12 -8.84
N LEU A 126 8.66 -9.99 -8.20
CA LEU A 126 8.48 -10.53 -6.86
C LEU A 126 7.08 -11.09 -6.63
N VAL A 127 6.99 -11.91 -5.61
CA VAL A 127 5.73 -12.23 -4.92
C VAL A 127 5.84 -11.79 -3.47
N GLY A 128 4.72 -11.42 -2.88
CA GLY A 128 4.67 -11.01 -1.48
C GLY A 128 3.51 -11.64 -0.74
N THR A 129 3.63 -11.82 0.57
CA THR A 129 2.58 -12.40 1.40
C THR A 129 1.53 -11.36 1.85
N ASP A 130 1.33 -10.34 1.05
CA ASP A 130 0.31 -9.32 1.26
C ASP A 130 -0.39 -8.97 -0.05
N SER A 131 -1.69 -8.69 -0.01
CA SER A 131 -2.47 -8.36 -1.20
C SER A 131 -2.00 -7.06 -1.88
N HIS A 132 -1.51 -6.07 -1.12
CA HIS A 132 -1.01 -4.81 -1.64
C HIS A 132 0.45 -4.86 -2.14
N THR A 133 1.04 -6.04 -2.25
CA THR A 133 2.34 -6.24 -2.93
C THR A 133 2.34 -5.60 -4.33
N THR A 134 1.19 -5.52 -4.95
CA THR A 134 0.97 -4.87 -6.26
C THR A 134 1.33 -3.39 -6.31
N MET A 135 1.51 -2.70 -5.18
CA MET A 135 2.00 -1.31 -5.16
C MET A 135 3.29 -1.14 -5.97
N ILE A 136 4.13 -2.16 -6.01
CA ILE A 136 5.38 -2.15 -6.75
C ILE A 136 5.21 -2.06 -8.27
N ASN A 137 4.02 -2.38 -8.77
CA ASN A 137 3.75 -2.28 -10.21
C ASN A 137 3.79 -0.82 -10.70
N GLY A 138 3.65 0.15 -9.79
CA GLY A 138 3.77 1.57 -10.09
C GLY A 138 5.15 2.00 -10.59
N ILE A 139 6.24 1.28 -10.20
CA ILE A 139 7.60 1.55 -10.68
C ILE A 139 8.00 0.70 -11.91
N GLY A 140 7.07 -0.12 -12.43
CA GLY A 140 7.34 -1.00 -13.55
C GLY A 140 7.91 -2.37 -13.16
N VAL A 141 7.74 -2.78 -11.91
CA VAL A 141 8.11 -4.11 -11.41
C VAL A 141 6.89 -5.00 -11.31
N VAL A 142 6.95 -6.20 -11.85
CA VAL A 142 5.87 -7.18 -11.74
C VAL A 142 5.91 -7.83 -10.37
N GLY A 143 4.86 -7.58 -9.58
CA GLY A 143 4.70 -8.16 -8.25
C GLY A 143 3.23 -8.32 -7.88
N TRP A 144 2.90 -9.40 -7.17
CA TRP A 144 1.53 -9.65 -6.69
C TRP A 144 1.52 -10.41 -5.37
N GLY A 145 0.36 -10.36 -4.70
CA GLY A 145 0.15 -11.06 -3.44
C GLY A 145 -0.10 -12.56 -3.63
N VAL A 146 0.51 -13.37 -2.78
CA VAL A 146 0.33 -14.82 -2.71
C VAL A 146 0.10 -15.25 -1.27
N GLY A 147 -0.37 -16.49 -1.07
CA GLY A 147 -0.43 -17.11 0.26
C GLY A 147 0.93 -17.52 0.79
N GLY A 148 1.03 -17.80 2.10
CA GLY A 148 2.28 -18.24 2.75
C GLY A 148 2.88 -19.50 2.10
N ILE A 149 2.04 -20.50 1.82
CA ILE A 149 2.46 -21.77 1.18
C ILE A 149 3.07 -21.54 -0.21
N GLU A 150 2.50 -20.64 -1.00
CA GLU A 150 3.03 -20.30 -2.34
C GLU A 150 4.37 -19.55 -2.21
N ALA A 151 4.51 -18.65 -1.23
CA ALA A 151 5.77 -18.00 -0.95
C ALA A 151 6.84 -19.02 -0.51
N GLU A 152 6.51 -19.96 0.37
CA GLU A 152 7.41 -21.06 0.78
C GLU A 152 7.85 -21.92 -0.41
N ALA A 153 6.91 -22.28 -1.28
CA ALA A 153 7.23 -23.04 -2.48
C ALA A 153 8.23 -22.28 -3.36
N ALA A 154 8.02 -20.97 -3.55
CA ALA A 154 8.95 -20.12 -4.30
C ALA A 154 10.31 -19.97 -3.60
N MET A 155 10.35 -19.85 -2.26
CA MET A 155 11.59 -19.86 -1.48
C MET A 155 12.41 -21.14 -1.71
N LEU A 156 11.73 -22.28 -1.88
CA LEU A 156 12.36 -23.58 -2.13
C LEU A 156 12.65 -23.86 -3.61
N GLY A 157 12.51 -22.86 -4.48
CA GLY A 157 12.80 -22.96 -5.91
C GLY A 157 11.71 -23.61 -6.75
N ARG A 158 10.49 -23.75 -6.23
CA ARG A 158 9.35 -24.21 -7.01
C ARG A 158 8.81 -23.08 -7.89
N ALA A 159 8.45 -23.44 -9.11
CA ALA A 159 7.75 -22.52 -10.01
C ALA A 159 6.35 -22.18 -9.46
N ILE A 160 5.90 -20.97 -9.72
CA ILE A 160 4.50 -20.57 -9.55
C ILE A 160 3.87 -20.59 -10.93
N ASP A 161 2.95 -21.53 -11.15
CA ASP A 161 2.27 -21.66 -12.42
C ASP A 161 1.15 -20.63 -12.52
N MET A 162 1.12 -19.91 -13.65
CA MET A 162 0.10 -18.92 -13.96
C MET A 162 -0.41 -19.16 -15.40
N LEU A 163 -1.71 -19.20 -15.56
CA LEU A 163 -2.30 -19.14 -16.90
C LEU A 163 -2.01 -17.77 -17.51
N THR A 164 -1.74 -17.74 -18.81
CA THR A 164 -1.56 -16.46 -19.53
C THR A 164 -2.81 -15.60 -19.33
N PRO A 165 -2.72 -14.45 -18.66
CA PRO A 165 -3.89 -13.64 -18.36
C PRO A 165 -4.33 -12.82 -19.58
N ASP A 166 -5.62 -12.49 -19.63
CA ASP A 166 -6.07 -11.36 -20.42
C ASP A 166 -5.43 -10.07 -19.91
N VAL A 167 -5.06 -9.18 -20.81
CA VAL A 167 -4.52 -7.85 -20.47
C VAL A 167 -5.49 -6.78 -20.92
N ILE A 168 -5.93 -5.96 -19.99
CA ILE A 168 -6.81 -4.80 -20.22
C ILE A 168 -5.96 -3.54 -20.30
N GLY A 169 -5.92 -2.88 -21.43
CA GLY A 169 -5.31 -1.57 -21.57
C GLY A 169 -6.18 -0.49 -20.91
N PHE A 170 -5.61 0.30 -20.01
CA PHE A 170 -6.30 1.43 -19.41
C PHE A 170 -5.66 2.75 -19.87
N ARG A 171 -6.32 3.41 -20.83
CA ARG A 171 -5.83 4.64 -21.44
C ARG A 171 -6.20 5.85 -20.62
N LEU A 172 -5.21 6.64 -20.23
CA LEU A 172 -5.38 7.91 -19.53
C LEU A 172 -5.05 9.08 -20.47
N HIS A 173 -5.87 10.10 -20.46
CA HIS A 173 -5.61 11.36 -21.16
C HIS A 173 -6.08 12.57 -20.32
N GLY A 174 -5.71 13.77 -20.75
CA GLY A 174 -6.02 14.99 -19.98
C GLY A 174 -5.15 15.15 -18.73
N LYS A 175 -5.63 15.98 -17.80
CA LYS A 175 -4.99 16.25 -16.50
C LYS A 175 -6.06 16.40 -15.42
N LEU A 176 -5.72 16.09 -14.18
CA LEU A 176 -6.58 16.32 -13.02
C LEU A 176 -6.87 17.82 -12.88
N GLN A 177 -8.10 18.14 -12.51
CA GLN A 177 -8.52 19.50 -12.19
C GLN A 177 -7.91 19.96 -10.86
N GLU A 178 -7.79 21.28 -10.67
CA GLU A 178 -7.38 21.84 -9.38
C GLU A 178 -8.37 21.44 -8.28
N GLY A 179 -7.84 20.99 -7.12
CA GLY A 179 -8.63 20.49 -6.00
C GLY A 179 -9.00 19.02 -6.06
N VAL A 180 -8.72 18.34 -7.17
CA VAL A 180 -8.83 16.88 -7.29
C VAL A 180 -7.52 16.22 -6.90
N THR A 181 -7.60 15.19 -6.09
CA THR A 181 -6.43 14.50 -5.54
C THR A 181 -6.14 13.17 -6.25
N PRO A 182 -4.91 12.64 -6.14
CA PRO A 182 -4.61 11.28 -6.58
C PRO A 182 -5.49 10.21 -5.95
N THR A 183 -6.00 10.44 -4.74
CA THR A 183 -6.97 9.55 -4.08
C THR A 183 -8.28 9.48 -4.86
N ASP A 184 -8.80 10.62 -5.31
CA ASP A 184 -10.04 10.69 -6.10
C ASP A 184 -9.90 9.91 -7.42
N LEU A 185 -8.74 10.05 -8.07
CA LEU A 185 -8.40 9.30 -9.27
C LEU A 185 -8.36 7.79 -8.99
N THR A 186 -7.66 7.39 -7.92
CA THR A 186 -7.52 5.98 -7.54
C THR A 186 -8.87 5.34 -7.25
N LEU A 187 -9.77 6.02 -6.54
CA LEU A 187 -11.12 5.55 -6.27
C LEU A 187 -11.96 5.46 -7.55
N THR A 188 -11.82 6.42 -8.46
CA THR A 188 -12.51 6.42 -9.75
C THR A 188 -12.09 5.22 -10.60
N ILE A 189 -10.78 4.99 -10.74
CA ILE A 189 -10.22 3.84 -11.47
C ILE A 189 -10.67 2.52 -10.83
N THR A 190 -10.62 2.43 -9.49
CA THR A 190 -11.06 1.24 -8.76
C THR A 190 -12.51 0.89 -9.05
N GLN A 191 -13.41 1.88 -9.05
CA GLN A 191 -14.81 1.69 -9.40
C GLN A 191 -14.98 1.24 -10.85
N MET A 192 -14.27 1.86 -11.80
CA MET A 192 -14.33 1.53 -13.22
C MET A 192 -13.88 0.08 -13.49
N LEU A 193 -12.73 -0.32 -12.93
CA LEU A 193 -12.18 -1.66 -13.07
C LEU A 193 -13.08 -2.71 -12.42
N ARG A 194 -13.63 -2.41 -11.25
CA ARG A 194 -14.59 -3.31 -10.57
C ARG A 194 -15.84 -3.52 -11.41
N LYS A 195 -16.35 -2.46 -12.02
CA LYS A 195 -17.50 -2.52 -12.94
C LYS A 195 -17.16 -3.27 -14.23
N LYS A 196 -15.95 -3.14 -14.75
CA LYS A 196 -15.46 -3.87 -15.93
C LYS A 196 -15.34 -5.38 -15.68
N GLY A 197 -15.04 -5.79 -14.44
CA GLY A 197 -14.85 -7.19 -14.10
C GLY A 197 -13.48 -7.70 -14.54
N VAL A 198 -12.42 -7.26 -13.85
CA VAL A 198 -11.03 -7.58 -14.17
C VAL A 198 -10.41 -8.67 -13.29
N VAL A 199 -11.22 -9.45 -12.58
CA VAL A 199 -10.75 -10.56 -11.74
C VAL A 199 -9.98 -11.59 -12.58
N GLY A 200 -8.77 -11.93 -12.14
CA GLY A 200 -7.88 -12.84 -12.84
C GLY A 200 -7.19 -12.24 -14.08
N LYS A 201 -7.37 -10.96 -14.34
CA LYS A 201 -6.75 -10.24 -15.47
C LYS A 201 -5.64 -9.34 -15.01
N PHE A 202 -4.79 -8.93 -15.94
CA PHE A 202 -3.83 -7.85 -15.78
C PHE A 202 -4.43 -6.56 -16.35
N VAL A 203 -4.10 -5.45 -15.72
CA VAL A 203 -4.41 -4.11 -16.22
C VAL A 203 -3.09 -3.39 -16.48
N GLU A 204 -2.93 -2.84 -17.66
CA GLU A 204 -1.74 -2.06 -18.03
C GLU A 204 -2.15 -0.64 -18.40
N PHE A 205 -1.50 0.33 -17.76
CA PHE A 205 -1.77 1.75 -17.99
C PHE A 205 -0.98 2.31 -19.15
N LEU A 206 -1.64 3.14 -19.96
CA LEU A 206 -1.07 3.77 -21.15
C LEU A 206 -1.68 5.15 -21.39
N GLY A 207 -1.19 5.81 -22.42
CA GLY A 207 -1.71 7.09 -22.88
C GLY A 207 -0.97 8.31 -22.33
N PRO A 208 -1.28 9.51 -22.89
CA PRO A 208 -0.56 10.75 -22.56
C PRO A 208 -0.84 11.27 -21.15
N GLY A 209 -1.92 10.82 -20.49
CA GLY A 209 -2.22 11.19 -19.10
C GLY A 209 -1.13 10.77 -18.11
N LEU A 210 -0.35 9.70 -18.44
CA LEU A 210 0.76 9.24 -17.61
C LEU A 210 1.87 10.29 -17.44
N ASP A 211 2.05 11.19 -18.41
CA ASP A 211 3.10 12.21 -18.36
C ASP A 211 2.86 13.27 -17.27
N SER A 212 1.62 13.37 -16.80
CA SER A 212 1.23 14.28 -15.71
C SER A 212 1.20 13.61 -14.32
N MET A 213 1.46 12.31 -14.24
CA MET A 213 1.39 11.53 -13.00
C MET A 213 2.77 11.33 -12.41
N SER A 214 2.88 11.61 -11.10
CA SER A 214 4.05 11.21 -10.33
C SER A 214 4.08 9.69 -10.15
N LEU A 215 5.25 9.14 -9.83
CA LEU A 215 5.34 7.72 -9.50
C LEU A 215 4.52 7.35 -8.27
N ALA A 216 4.40 8.25 -7.31
CA ALA A 216 3.54 8.05 -6.14
C ALA A 216 2.06 7.89 -6.54
N ASP A 217 1.56 8.62 -7.53
CA ASP A 217 0.19 8.47 -8.05
C ASP A 217 -0.02 7.10 -8.68
N ARG A 218 0.97 6.65 -9.49
CA ARG A 218 0.95 5.31 -10.11
C ARG A 218 0.96 4.21 -9.05
N ALA A 219 1.79 4.36 -8.02
CA ALA A 219 1.89 3.42 -6.91
C ALA A 219 0.59 3.32 -6.11
N MET A 220 -0.13 4.44 -5.89
CA MET A 220 -1.46 4.42 -5.24
C MET A 220 -2.47 3.59 -6.04
N ILE A 221 -2.53 3.77 -7.35
CA ILE A 221 -3.43 3.00 -8.22
C ILE A 221 -3.05 1.52 -8.21
N ALA A 222 -1.77 1.21 -8.35
CA ALA A 222 -1.26 -0.15 -8.32
C ALA A 222 -1.50 -0.83 -6.96
N ASN A 223 -1.40 -0.08 -5.86
CA ASN A 223 -1.69 -0.57 -4.51
C ASN A 223 -3.12 -1.10 -4.38
N MET A 224 -4.09 -0.46 -5.01
CA MET A 224 -5.50 -0.86 -4.96
C MET A 224 -5.90 -1.92 -5.99
N SER A 225 -4.97 -2.72 -6.51
CA SER A 225 -5.28 -3.87 -7.36
C SER A 225 -6.24 -4.87 -6.70
N PRO A 226 -6.10 -5.24 -5.41
CA PRO A 226 -7.06 -6.13 -4.75
C PRO A 226 -8.47 -5.55 -4.72
N GLU A 227 -8.62 -4.27 -4.46
CA GLU A 227 -9.90 -3.59 -4.38
C GLU A 227 -10.55 -3.46 -5.75
N ASN A 228 -9.78 -3.21 -6.80
CA ASN A 228 -10.31 -3.15 -8.16
C ASN A 228 -10.55 -4.54 -8.77
N GLY A 229 -9.89 -5.58 -8.22
CA GLY A 229 -10.05 -6.98 -8.59
C GLY A 229 -9.01 -7.51 -9.58
N ALA A 230 -8.08 -6.69 -10.07
CA ALA A 230 -7.02 -7.14 -10.96
C ALA A 230 -5.94 -7.93 -10.21
N THR A 231 -5.31 -8.88 -10.87
CA THR A 231 -4.14 -9.58 -10.32
C THR A 231 -2.93 -8.64 -10.28
N ILE A 232 -2.75 -7.84 -11.33
CA ILE A 232 -1.66 -6.86 -11.48
C ILE A 232 -2.27 -5.59 -12.10
N THR A 233 -1.81 -4.43 -11.62
CA THR A 233 -2.15 -3.12 -12.17
C THR A 233 -0.83 -2.41 -12.49
N PHE A 234 -0.36 -2.55 -13.73
CA PHE A 234 1.01 -2.29 -14.14
C PHE A 234 1.16 -0.93 -14.83
N PHE A 235 2.28 -0.27 -14.52
CA PHE A 235 2.73 0.95 -15.19
C PHE A 235 4.05 0.71 -15.93
N PRO A 236 4.24 1.30 -17.11
CA PRO A 236 5.47 1.14 -17.87
C PRO A 236 6.66 1.86 -17.19
N VAL A 237 7.85 1.35 -17.45
CA VAL A 237 9.10 2.04 -17.09
C VAL A 237 9.31 3.20 -18.07
N ASP A 238 9.52 4.41 -17.54
CA ASP A 238 9.76 5.64 -18.29
C ASP A 238 10.67 6.61 -17.50
N GLU A 239 10.80 7.85 -17.97
CA GLU A 239 11.60 8.88 -17.30
C GLU A 239 11.16 9.15 -15.86
N GLU A 240 9.87 9.02 -15.54
CA GLU A 240 9.37 9.19 -14.17
C GLU A 240 9.88 8.07 -13.24
N THR A 241 10.01 6.83 -13.76
CA THR A 241 10.65 5.74 -13.04
C THR A 241 12.11 6.08 -12.70
N LEU A 242 12.89 6.57 -13.67
CA LEU A 242 14.30 6.93 -13.45
C LEU A 242 14.43 8.11 -12.48
N ARG A 243 13.56 9.11 -12.60
CA ARG A 243 13.49 10.25 -11.68
C ARG A 243 13.24 9.80 -10.25
N TYR A 244 12.27 8.90 -10.05
CA TYR A 244 11.95 8.36 -8.73
C TYR A 244 13.09 7.52 -8.15
N MET A 245 13.77 6.72 -8.94
CA MET A 245 14.93 5.95 -8.51
C MET A 245 16.06 6.87 -8.00
N ARG A 246 16.32 8.00 -8.68
CA ARG A 246 17.26 9.03 -8.22
C ARG A 246 16.79 9.69 -6.93
N LEU A 247 15.51 10.05 -6.85
CA LEU A 247 14.92 10.66 -5.65
C LEU A 247 15.04 9.76 -4.42
N THR A 248 14.97 8.45 -4.61
CA THR A 248 15.08 7.44 -3.55
C THR A 248 16.50 6.88 -3.40
N ALA A 249 17.49 7.64 -3.89
CA ALA A 249 18.93 7.41 -3.73
C ALA A 249 19.45 6.07 -4.28
N ARG A 250 18.82 5.51 -5.33
CA ARG A 250 19.45 4.43 -6.11
C ARG A 250 20.67 4.97 -6.83
N SER A 251 21.72 4.14 -6.94
CA SER A 251 22.95 4.59 -7.59
C SER A 251 22.74 4.91 -9.07
N GLU A 252 23.52 5.86 -9.61
CA GLU A 252 23.41 6.21 -11.04
C GLU A 252 23.77 5.03 -11.95
N GLU A 253 24.63 4.10 -11.50
CA GLU A 253 24.94 2.89 -12.23
C GLU A 253 23.70 1.99 -12.38
N LEU A 254 22.89 1.87 -11.32
CA LEU A 254 21.64 1.11 -11.38
C LEU A 254 20.59 1.84 -12.24
N VAL A 255 20.47 3.16 -12.12
CA VAL A 255 19.54 3.96 -12.94
C VAL A 255 19.89 3.83 -14.42
N GLN A 256 21.18 3.93 -14.76
CA GLN A 256 21.64 3.75 -16.14
C GLN A 256 21.40 2.33 -16.65
N LEU A 257 21.64 1.31 -15.81
CA LEU A 257 21.36 -0.08 -16.16
C LEU A 257 19.87 -0.28 -16.48
N VAL A 258 18.99 0.31 -15.71
CA VAL A 258 17.53 0.24 -15.94
C VAL A 258 17.17 0.90 -17.25
N GLU A 259 17.68 2.09 -17.51
CA GLU A 259 17.43 2.82 -18.75
C GLU A 259 17.90 2.03 -19.98
N ASP A 260 19.16 1.58 -19.97
CA ASP A 260 19.75 0.82 -21.07
C ASP A 260 19.02 -0.50 -21.31
N TYR A 261 18.71 -1.24 -20.24
CA TYR A 261 18.02 -2.51 -20.32
C TYR A 261 16.61 -2.36 -20.96
N TYR A 262 15.81 -1.42 -20.47
CA TYR A 262 14.43 -1.26 -20.97
C TYR A 262 14.41 -0.65 -22.38
N LYS A 263 15.38 0.20 -22.75
CA LYS A 263 15.53 0.71 -24.12
C LYS A 263 15.95 -0.40 -25.09
N GLU A 264 16.91 -1.22 -24.70
CA GLU A 264 17.38 -2.35 -25.52
C GLU A 264 16.29 -3.41 -25.73
N GLN A 265 15.45 -3.65 -24.72
CA GLN A 265 14.31 -4.55 -24.81
C GLN A 265 13.12 -3.95 -25.57
N GLY A 266 13.13 -2.66 -25.92
CA GLY A 266 12.01 -1.97 -26.54
C GLY A 266 10.80 -1.78 -25.59
N LEU A 267 11.05 -1.78 -24.28
CA LEU A 267 10.02 -1.69 -23.23
C LEU A 267 10.04 -0.34 -22.49
N PHE A 268 10.97 0.55 -22.83
CA PHE A 268 11.04 1.89 -22.25
C PHE A 268 9.97 2.78 -22.90
N ARG A 269 9.03 3.30 -22.10
CA ARG A 269 7.97 4.16 -22.62
C ARG A 269 8.47 5.58 -22.88
N SER A 270 8.18 6.09 -24.07
CA SER A 270 8.31 7.49 -24.46
C SER A 270 7.00 7.98 -25.10
N SER A 271 6.94 9.28 -25.44
CA SER A 271 5.79 9.85 -26.17
C SER A 271 5.52 9.17 -27.51
N ASP A 272 6.58 8.63 -28.13
CA ASP A 272 6.54 8.02 -29.47
C ASP A 272 6.37 6.50 -29.44
N THR A 273 6.27 5.90 -28.24
CA THR A 273 6.10 4.45 -28.09
C THR A 273 4.75 4.02 -28.66
N PRO A 274 4.74 3.08 -29.63
CA PRO A 274 3.48 2.54 -30.15
C PRO A 274 2.64 1.90 -29.05
N GLU A 275 1.33 2.09 -29.10
CA GLU A 275 0.43 1.44 -28.15
C GLU A 275 0.37 -0.06 -28.42
N PRO A 276 0.53 -0.91 -27.38
CA PRO A 276 0.36 -2.35 -27.50
C PRO A 276 -1.08 -2.74 -27.86
N ALA A 277 -1.24 -3.93 -28.45
CA ALA A 277 -2.55 -4.53 -28.63
C ALA A 277 -2.99 -5.24 -27.34
N PHE A 278 -4.15 -4.89 -26.83
CA PHE A 278 -4.74 -5.46 -25.61
C PHE A 278 -5.92 -6.39 -25.93
N THR A 279 -6.25 -7.27 -24.99
CA THR A 279 -7.46 -8.10 -25.09
C THR A 279 -8.72 -7.24 -25.10
N ASP A 280 -8.74 -6.15 -24.31
CA ASP A 280 -9.81 -5.16 -24.25
C ASP A 280 -9.24 -3.84 -23.70
N THR A 281 -9.99 -2.75 -23.79
CA THR A 281 -9.52 -1.42 -23.37
C THR A 281 -10.55 -0.68 -22.53
N LEU A 282 -10.06 0.20 -21.67
CA LEU A 282 -10.81 1.25 -20.98
C LEU A 282 -10.14 2.59 -21.20
N GLU A 283 -10.89 3.66 -21.11
CA GLU A 283 -10.40 5.02 -21.28
C GLU A 283 -10.96 5.94 -20.19
N LEU A 284 -10.13 6.86 -19.70
CA LEU A 284 -10.52 7.89 -18.72
C LEU A 284 -9.86 9.23 -19.06
N ASP A 285 -10.70 10.24 -19.20
CA ASP A 285 -10.26 11.64 -19.20
C ASP A 285 -10.08 12.08 -17.75
N LEU A 286 -8.84 12.38 -17.36
CA LEU A 286 -8.49 12.83 -16.02
C LEU A 286 -9.24 14.12 -15.62
N ALA A 287 -9.65 14.95 -16.58
CA ALA A 287 -10.43 16.16 -16.31
C ALA A 287 -11.85 15.88 -15.80
N THR A 288 -12.35 14.65 -15.94
CA THR A 288 -13.69 14.24 -15.48
C THR A 288 -13.71 13.67 -14.05
N VAL A 289 -12.53 13.53 -13.44
CA VAL A 289 -12.44 13.02 -12.07
C VAL A 289 -12.92 14.09 -11.09
N GLU A 290 -13.76 13.68 -10.16
CA GLU A 290 -14.35 14.56 -9.14
C GLU A 290 -13.87 14.16 -7.73
N PRO A 291 -13.79 15.12 -6.78
CA PRO A 291 -13.54 14.82 -5.37
C PRO A 291 -14.50 13.75 -4.86
N SER A 292 -13.95 12.72 -4.26
CA SER A 292 -14.70 11.49 -3.97
C SER A 292 -14.30 10.87 -2.64
N MET A 293 -15.21 10.08 -2.10
CA MET A 293 -15.01 9.20 -0.96
C MET A 293 -15.50 7.80 -1.31
N SER A 294 -15.21 6.81 -0.48
CA SER A 294 -15.73 5.46 -0.64
C SER A 294 -16.40 4.97 0.63
N GLY A 295 -17.41 4.15 0.47
CA GLY A 295 -18.15 3.55 1.54
C GLY A 295 -19.65 3.50 1.26
N PRO A 296 -20.43 3.01 2.27
CA PRO A 296 -20.03 2.82 3.68
C PRO A 296 -19.23 1.55 3.97
N LYS A 297 -19.12 0.60 3.04
CA LYS A 297 -18.57 -0.72 3.33
C LYS A 297 -17.35 -1.11 2.50
N LEU A 298 -17.30 -0.76 1.22
CA LEU A 298 -16.25 -1.21 0.31
C LEU A 298 -15.55 -0.04 -0.40
N PRO A 299 -14.25 -0.17 -0.67
CA PRO A 299 -13.44 0.88 -1.30
C PRO A 299 -13.85 1.21 -2.74
N HIS A 300 -14.54 0.30 -3.44
CA HIS A 300 -15.07 0.55 -4.78
C HIS A 300 -16.51 1.10 -4.80
N GLU A 301 -17.13 1.33 -3.65
CA GLU A 301 -18.39 2.05 -3.50
C GLU A 301 -18.10 3.56 -3.47
N ARG A 302 -17.58 4.09 -4.60
CA ARG A 302 -17.22 5.50 -4.71
C ARG A 302 -18.46 6.38 -4.72
N VAL A 303 -18.42 7.42 -3.92
CA VAL A 303 -19.43 8.48 -3.86
C VAL A 303 -18.74 9.83 -4.05
N THR A 304 -19.27 10.71 -4.87
CA THR A 304 -18.74 12.07 -4.99
C THR A 304 -18.92 12.82 -3.66
N LEU A 305 -17.98 13.70 -3.33
CA LEU A 305 -18.07 14.50 -2.10
C LEU A 305 -19.38 15.30 -2.03
N ALA A 306 -19.84 15.85 -3.16
CA ALA A 306 -21.09 16.57 -3.26
C ALA A 306 -22.33 15.70 -2.96
N GLY A 307 -22.30 14.42 -3.36
CA GLY A 307 -23.40 13.46 -3.18
C GLY A 307 -23.36 12.70 -1.85
N MET A 308 -22.34 12.92 -1.00
CA MET A 308 -22.11 12.10 0.20
C MET A 308 -23.28 12.16 1.20
N LYS A 309 -23.88 13.33 1.39
CA LYS A 309 -24.99 13.51 2.35
C LYS A 309 -26.20 12.67 1.96
N GLU A 310 -26.61 12.75 0.70
CA GLU A 310 -27.75 12.02 0.16
C GLU A 310 -27.47 10.50 0.18
N ALA A 311 -26.30 10.09 -0.28
CA ALA A 311 -25.88 8.68 -0.29
C ALA A 311 -25.86 8.08 1.13
N PHE A 312 -25.41 8.84 2.13
CA PHE A 312 -25.43 8.37 3.51
C PHE A 312 -26.87 8.24 4.06
N HIS A 313 -27.73 9.21 3.81
CA HIS A 313 -29.15 9.13 4.23
C HIS A 313 -29.86 7.95 3.57
N GLU A 314 -29.64 7.71 2.28
CA GLU A 314 -30.16 6.54 1.58
C GLU A 314 -29.67 5.23 2.18
N ALA A 315 -28.35 5.14 2.48
CA ALA A 315 -27.77 3.96 3.09
C ALA A 315 -28.38 3.61 4.46
N LEU A 316 -28.82 4.59 5.24
CA LEU A 316 -29.43 4.36 6.55
C LEU A 316 -30.71 3.53 6.45
N VAL A 317 -31.56 3.76 5.44
CA VAL A 317 -32.86 3.10 5.27
C VAL A 317 -32.79 1.91 4.30
N THR A 318 -31.81 1.85 3.43
CA THR A 318 -31.63 0.77 2.46
C THR A 318 -31.54 -0.60 3.18
N PRO A 319 -32.24 -1.65 2.66
CA PRO A 319 -32.21 -2.98 3.24
C PRO A 319 -30.79 -3.56 3.39
N LYS A 320 -30.55 -4.35 4.44
CA LYS A 320 -29.26 -5.04 4.65
C LYS A 320 -28.90 -5.96 3.49
N ALA A 321 -29.88 -6.58 2.84
CA ALA A 321 -29.67 -7.40 1.64
C ALA A 321 -29.09 -6.59 0.47
N GLN A 322 -29.34 -5.29 0.43
CA GLN A 322 -28.76 -4.32 -0.51
C GLN A 322 -27.61 -3.52 0.09
N ARG A 323 -27.03 -4.02 1.21
CA ARG A 323 -25.84 -3.49 1.91
C ARG A 323 -26.09 -2.19 2.68
N GLY A 324 -27.36 -1.78 2.87
CA GLY A 324 -27.74 -0.67 3.74
C GLY A 324 -27.74 -1.04 5.23
N PHE A 325 -28.20 -0.12 6.06
CA PHE A 325 -28.32 -0.29 7.52
C PHE A 325 -29.73 -0.72 7.97
N GLU A 326 -30.74 -0.58 7.11
CA GLU A 326 -32.13 -1.01 7.34
C GLU A 326 -32.73 -0.41 8.62
N LEU A 327 -32.45 0.87 8.85
CA LEU A 327 -33.04 1.57 9.99
C LEU A 327 -34.49 1.98 9.68
N PRO A 328 -35.40 1.78 10.63
CA PRO A 328 -36.76 2.35 10.50
C PRO A 328 -36.73 3.88 10.64
N GLU A 329 -37.68 4.57 9.99
CA GLU A 329 -37.72 6.03 9.94
C GLU A 329 -37.67 6.69 11.33
N GLU A 330 -38.38 6.13 12.31
CA GLU A 330 -38.38 6.60 13.68
C GLU A 330 -37.05 6.51 14.41
N ALA A 331 -36.11 5.73 13.87
CA ALA A 331 -34.76 5.58 14.42
C ALA A 331 -33.76 6.59 13.86
N LEU A 332 -34.05 7.24 12.74
CA LEU A 332 -33.08 8.11 12.04
C LEU A 332 -32.64 9.32 12.89
N GLY A 333 -33.52 9.86 13.71
CA GLY A 333 -33.20 10.98 14.60
C GLY A 333 -32.66 10.59 15.97
N LYS A 334 -32.39 9.31 16.24
CA LYS A 334 -31.92 8.87 17.56
C LYS A 334 -30.52 9.40 17.84
N THR A 335 -30.36 9.96 19.04
CA THR A 335 -29.07 10.37 19.59
C THR A 335 -28.83 9.70 20.93
N VAL A 336 -27.58 9.52 21.28
CA VAL A 336 -27.13 8.99 22.57
C VAL A 336 -26.19 10.01 23.21
N THR A 337 -26.48 10.33 24.49
CA THR A 337 -25.58 11.16 25.28
C THR A 337 -24.73 10.27 26.18
N PHE A 338 -23.43 10.51 26.20
CA PHE A 338 -22.49 9.77 27.02
C PHE A 338 -21.38 10.68 27.56
N GLY A 339 -20.68 10.21 28.59
CA GLY A 339 -19.51 10.91 29.14
C GLY A 339 -18.22 10.32 28.61
N THR A 340 -17.31 11.17 28.16
CA THR A 340 -15.96 10.78 27.79
C THR A 340 -14.95 11.80 28.36
N ASN A 341 -13.93 11.35 29.04
CA ASN A 341 -12.88 12.20 29.63
C ASN A 341 -13.40 13.42 30.41
N GLY A 342 -14.48 13.23 31.19
CA GLY A 342 -15.13 14.31 31.96
C GLY A 342 -15.98 15.28 31.14
N THR A 343 -16.14 15.07 29.84
CA THR A 343 -16.96 15.88 28.94
C THR A 343 -18.20 15.11 28.51
N ARG A 344 -19.37 15.78 28.54
CA ARG A 344 -20.62 15.21 28.01
C ARG A 344 -20.67 15.40 26.50
N ALA A 345 -20.87 14.33 25.77
CA ALA A 345 -20.97 14.34 24.32
C ALA A 345 -22.28 13.70 23.84
N GLU A 346 -22.80 14.16 22.73
CA GLU A 346 -23.97 13.63 22.05
C GLU A 346 -23.55 13.06 20.70
N MET A 347 -24.05 11.87 20.37
CA MET A 347 -23.73 11.15 19.13
C MET A 347 -25.00 10.66 18.46
N GLY A 348 -25.13 10.90 17.16
CA GLY A 348 -26.19 10.38 16.30
C GLY A 348 -25.63 9.55 15.15
N HIS A 349 -26.50 9.10 14.26
CA HIS A 349 -26.08 8.40 13.04
C HIS A 349 -25.15 9.27 12.19
N GLY A 350 -24.11 8.68 11.62
CA GLY A 350 -23.09 9.38 10.82
C GLY A 350 -22.01 10.08 11.65
N ALA A 351 -22.03 9.99 12.98
CA ALA A 351 -20.93 10.49 13.79
C ALA A 351 -19.65 9.66 13.53
N LEU A 352 -18.55 10.34 13.21
CA LEU A 352 -17.24 9.72 13.10
C LEU A 352 -16.71 9.43 14.50
N VAL A 353 -16.25 8.20 14.73
CA VAL A 353 -15.66 7.78 16.01
C VAL A 353 -14.17 7.48 15.87
N ILE A 354 -13.69 7.25 14.66
CA ILE A 354 -12.28 7.05 14.33
C ILE A 354 -11.95 7.91 13.11
N ALA A 355 -10.84 8.63 13.18
CA ALA A 355 -10.23 9.35 12.08
C ALA A 355 -8.74 9.02 12.07
N ALA A 356 -8.33 8.10 11.20
CA ALA A 356 -6.95 7.63 11.10
C ALA A 356 -6.35 8.00 9.75
N ILE A 357 -5.17 8.65 9.77
CA ILE A 357 -4.31 8.81 8.60
C ILE A 357 -3.31 7.66 8.66
N THR A 358 -3.54 6.62 7.91
CA THR A 358 -2.78 5.37 8.03
C THR A 358 -2.68 4.60 6.72
N SER A 359 -1.84 3.59 6.72
CA SER A 359 -1.64 2.61 5.65
C SER A 359 -0.94 3.14 4.39
N CYS A 360 -0.81 2.25 3.39
CA CYS A 360 0.08 2.45 2.26
C CYS A 360 -0.48 3.36 1.17
N THR A 361 -1.78 3.30 0.87
CA THR A 361 -2.33 3.96 -0.33
C THR A 361 -2.13 5.47 -0.27
N ASN A 362 -2.73 6.15 0.70
CA ASN A 362 -2.68 7.61 0.78
C ASN A 362 -1.35 8.13 1.34
N THR A 363 -0.79 7.47 2.35
CA THR A 363 0.39 8.00 3.06
C THR A 363 1.68 7.88 2.25
N SER A 364 1.71 7.07 1.20
CA SER A 364 2.82 6.98 0.26
C SER A 364 2.91 8.15 -0.72
N ASN A 365 1.88 9.00 -0.77
CA ASN A 365 1.82 10.11 -1.72
C ASN A 365 2.09 11.44 -1.02
N PRO A 366 3.23 12.11 -1.31
CA PRO A 366 3.58 13.37 -0.68
C PRO A 366 2.56 14.49 -0.92
N ALA A 367 1.95 14.56 -2.11
CA ALA A 367 0.96 15.59 -2.43
C ALA A 367 -0.29 15.45 -1.56
N VAL A 368 -0.76 14.21 -1.35
CA VAL A 368 -1.90 13.91 -0.48
C VAL A 368 -1.59 14.24 0.98
N MET A 369 -0.42 13.86 1.47
CA MET A 369 -0.02 14.09 2.86
C MET A 369 0.23 15.57 3.17
N LEU A 370 0.92 16.30 2.27
CA LEU A 370 1.11 17.74 2.41
C LEU A 370 -0.24 18.48 2.34
N GLY A 371 -1.15 18.03 1.46
CA GLY A 371 -2.52 18.54 1.39
C GLY A 371 -3.29 18.36 2.70
N ALA A 372 -3.18 17.18 3.33
CA ALA A 372 -3.80 16.90 4.63
C ALA A 372 -3.21 17.79 5.75
N GLY A 373 -1.88 17.96 5.78
CA GLY A 373 -1.19 18.85 6.73
C GLY A 373 -1.60 20.32 6.56
N LEU A 374 -1.68 20.80 5.32
CA LEU A 374 -2.14 22.17 5.02
C LEU A 374 -3.61 22.38 5.40
N LEU A 375 -4.47 21.36 5.21
CA LEU A 375 -5.85 21.40 5.65
C LEU A 375 -5.94 21.47 7.18
N ALA A 376 -5.14 20.67 7.88
CA ALA A 376 -5.05 20.71 9.34
C ALA A 376 -4.60 22.10 9.84
N LYS A 377 -3.57 22.71 9.24
CA LYS A 377 -3.10 24.05 9.56
C LYS A 377 -4.22 25.09 9.42
N LYS A 378 -4.91 25.11 8.29
CA LYS A 378 -6.05 26.02 8.06
C LYS A 378 -7.21 25.78 9.03
N ALA A 379 -7.47 24.52 9.41
CA ALA A 379 -8.51 24.17 10.38
C ALA A 379 -8.18 24.72 11.78
N VAL A 380 -6.92 24.54 12.22
CA VAL A 380 -6.42 25.08 13.49
C VAL A 380 -6.50 26.62 13.51
N GLU A 381 -6.04 27.29 12.46
CA GLU A 381 -6.13 28.75 12.31
C GLU A 381 -7.59 29.27 12.41
N LYS A 382 -8.56 28.47 11.99
CA LYS A 382 -10.00 28.77 12.13
C LYS A 382 -10.59 28.36 13.48
N GLY A 383 -9.80 27.85 14.41
CA GLY A 383 -10.22 27.40 15.74
C GLY A 383 -11.05 26.13 15.74
N LEU A 384 -11.02 25.34 14.66
CA LEU A 384 -11.72 24.06 14.59
C LEU A 384 -11.04 23.02 15.50
N LYS A 385 -11.84 22.16 16.10
CA LYS A 385 -11.39 21.10 17.01
C LYS A 385 -12.08 19.80 16.68
N VAL A 386 -11.40 18.69 16.90
CA VAL A 386 -11.98 17.35 16.80
C VAL A 386 -12.91 17.11 18.00
N LYS A 387 -14.00 16.40 17.78
CA LYS A 387 -14.93 16.03 18.85
C LYS A 387 -14.25 15.09 19.86
N PRO A 388 -14.57 15.19 21.19
CA PRO A 388 -13.83 14.44 22.23
C PRO A 388 -14.01 12.93 22.16
N TYR A 389 -14.95 12.42 21.39
CA TYR A 389 -15.19 10.99 21.18
C TYR A 389 -14.53 10.42 19.93
N VAL A 390 -13.82 11.23 19.16
CA VAL A 390 -13.14 10.77 17.95
C VAL A 390 -11.71 10.34 18.30
N LYS A 391 -11.41 9.08 18.06
CA LYS A 391 -10.04 8.57 18.11
C LYS A 391 -9.30 9.05 16.86
N THR A 392 -8.25 9.86 17.05
CA THR A 392 -7.40 10.37 15.97
C THR A 392 -6.02 9.75 16.03
N SER A 393 -5.42 9.46 14.88
CA SER A 393 -4.08 8.88 14.80
C SER A 393 -3.39 9.19 13.47
N LEU A 394 -2.06 9.26 13.49
CA LEU A 394 -1.20 9.33 12.32
C LEU A 394 -0.21 8.15 12.34
N ALA A 395 -0.34 7.25 11.37
CA ALA A 395 0.55 6.12 11.19
C ALA A 395 1.00 6.04 9.71
N PRO A 396 2.02 6.84 9.32
CA PRO A 396 2.45 6.92 7.94
C PRO A 396 3.15 5.64 7.48
N GLY A 397 3.21 5.45 6.15
CA GLY A 397 3.77 4.26 5.53
C GLY A 397 5.29 4.13 5.65
N SER A 398 6.02 5.23 5.87
CA SER A 398 7.47 5.20 6.15
C SER A 398 7.92 6.44 6.90
N ARG A 399 9.18 6.42 7.38
CA ARG A 399 9.79 7.59 8.03
C ARG A 399 9.97 8.79 7.10
N VAL A 400 10.09 8.55 5.80
CA VAL A 400 10.19 9.64 4.81
C VAL A 400 8.99 10.59 4.90
N VAL A 401 7.82 10.08 5.23
CA VAL A 401 6.60 10.88 5.39
C VAL A 401 6.71 11.87 6.55
N THR A 402 7.20 11.43 7.69
CA THR A 402 7.41 12.33 8.85
C THR A 402 8.48 13.36 8.55
N GLU A 403 9.57 12.97 7.92
CA GLU A 403 10.67 13.89 7.56
C GLU A 403 10.18 15.07 6.70
N TYR A 404 9.44 14.82 5.61
CA TYR A 404 8.97 15.96 4.80
C TYR A 404 7.83 16.74 5.45
N LEU A 405 6.99 16.12 6.30
CA LEU A 405 5.97 16.84 7.07
C LEU A 405 6.60 17.73 8.14
N GLU A 406 7.68 17.31 8.78
CA GLU A 406 8.48 18.11 9.72
C GLU A 406 9.15 19.29 9.00
N GLN A 407 9.84 19.03 7.87
CA GLN A 407 10.44 20.07 7.05
C GLN A 407 9.44 21.11 6.54
N ALA A 408 8.19 20.70 6.30
CA ALA A 408 7.11 21.58 5.88
C ALA A 408 6.36 22.25 7.06
N GLU A 409 6.78 22.01 8.32
CA GLU A 409 6.13 22.53 9.53
C GLU A 409 4.64 22.15 9.64
N LEU A 410 4.29 20.91 9.23
CA LEU A 410 2.91 20.42 9.19
C LEU A 410 2.59 19.36 10.28
N MET A 411 3.60 18.85 10.99
CA MET A 411 3.38 17.90 12.09
C MET A 411 2.64 18.54 13.27
N GLU A 412 3.01 19.77 13.64
CA GLU A 412 2.38 20.47 14.75
C GLU A 412 0.88 20.75 14.53
N PRO A 413 0.41 21.29 13.38
CA PRO A 413 -1.02 21.44 13.10
C PRO A 413 -1.80 20.12 13.12
N LEU A 414 -1.20 19.03 12.64
CA LEU A 414 -1.80 17.69 12.71
C LEU A 414 -1.96 17.26 14.17
N ALA A 415 -0.92 17.40 14.99
CA ALA A 415 -0.95 17.06 16.41
C ALA A 415 -1.99 17.88 17.21
N GLN A 416 -2.16 19.16 16.90
CA GLN A 416 -3.18 20.02 17.52
C GLN A 416 -4.61 19.56 17.25
N LEU A 417 -4.85 18.83 16.14
CA LEU A 417 -6.11 18.14 15.86
C LEU A 417 -6.13 16.71 16.42
N GLY A 418 -5.11 16.28 17.15
CA GLY A 418 -5.01 14.95 17.74
C GLY A 418 -4.44 13.88 16.79
N PHE A 419 -4.00 14.24 15.58
CA PHE A 419 -3.31 13.32 14.68
C PHE A 419 -1.82 13.20 15.05
N ASN A 420 -1.58 12.73 16.28
CA ASN A 420 -0.23 12.44 16.75
C ASN A 420 0.30 11.16 16.10
N LEU A 421 1.62 11.10 15.92
CA LEU A 421 2.30 9.92 15.42
C LEU A 421 2.15 8.76 16.40
N VAL A 422 1.62 7.63 15.94
CA VAL A 422 1.34 6.45 16.78
C VAL A 422 2.16 5.22 16.43
N GLY A 423 2.74 5.20 15.24
CA GLY A 423 3.52 4.09 14.70
C GLY A 423 3.80 4.26 13.22
N TYR A 424 4.51 3.31 12.63
CA TYR A 424 4.75 3.20 11.19
C TYR A 424 4.32 1.82 10.72
N GLY A 425 3.56 1.76 9.64
CA GLY A 425 3.13 0.50 9.06
C GLY A 425 1.63 0.37 8.90
N CYS A 426 1.15 -0.86 8.69
CA CYS A 426 -0.26 -1.21 8.62
C CYS A 426 -0.83 -1.39 10.02
N THR A 427 -1.12 -0.28 10.69
CA THR A 427 -1.52 -0.30 12.11
C THR A 427 -2.99 -0.69 12.28
N THR A 428 -3.28 -1.36 13.38
CA THR A 428 -4.66 -1.57 13.84
C THR A 428 -5.12 -0.33 14.59
N CYS A 429 -5.99 0.44 13.97
CA CYS A 429 -6.50 1.72 14.50
C CYS A 429 -7.54 1.56 15.59
#